data_12e09400fc4433d7f48832847d1cc24f
#
_entry.id   12e09400fc4433d7f48832847d1cc24f
#
_cell.length_a   1.000
_cell.length_b   1.000
_cell.length_c   1.000
_cell.angle_alpha   90.00
_cell.angle_beta   90.00
_cell.angle_gamma   90.00
#
_symmetry.space_group_name_H-M   'P 1'
#
loop_
_entity.id
_entity.type
_entity.pdbx_description
1 polymer ?
#
loop_
_entity_poly.entity_id
_entity_poly.type
_entity_poly.pdbx_seq_one_letter_code
_entity_poly.pdbx_strand_id
1 'polypeptide(L)'
;MANTSFKNSIRLFLIFLSIGINSFSYAQPTEQFIKVIVAPDHTDWMYKPGEKVKFSIIVLQNGNAIKNVGVKYEIGPEKMDPIKKDSLVLVNGTFMADGGTMKEPGFLRCIAIATVNNKSYRGSGTAAFDPQLIKPAIANPVDFVAYWEQAKAALAKIPVDARMTLLPERSTENVNVYHVNLQNFRPGARLYGILCVPKKVGKYPAILKVPGAGVRPYNGDIATAEKGFITFEIGIHGIPVNMEISVYNNLGAGALSGYPNFNLDDKDRYYYKRVYLGCVRANDFIVSLPQYDGTNLGVTGGSQGGALSVITAALDTRVKFLAAFYPALSDLTGYLKGRAGGWPHLFNKNNLAFNNKKEKIETAGYYDVVNFARLLKVPGIYSWGFNDETCPPTSMYAAYNVITAPKELFLAQETGHWTYPEQTEKLNNWLVSKLQAQ
;
A
#
# COMPACT_ATOMS: atom_id res chain seq x y z
N MET A 1 -34.65 -8.71 74.84
CA MET A 1 -35.49 -7.88 73.98
C MET A 1 -34.53 -7.04 73.16
N ALA A 2 -34.15 -7.42 72.03
CA ALA A 2 -33.19 -6.70 71.10
C ALA A 2 -33.80 -6.62 69.76
N ASN A 3 -34.07 -5.41 69.32
CA ASN A 3 -34.53 -5.11 67.95
C ASN A 3 -33.33 -4.91 67.05
N THR A 4 -33.17 -5.75 66.02
CA THR A 4 -32.18 -5.59 64.98
C THR A 4 -32.85 -5.07 63.72
N SER A 5 -32.55 -3.83 63.42
CA SER A 5 -32.92 -3.15 62.15
C SER A 5 -32.01 -3.61 61.01
N PHE A 6 -32.58 -4.22 59.95
CA PHE A 6 -31.91 -4.56 58.70
C PHE A 6 -31.90 -3.32 57.79
N LYS A 7 -30.72 -2.74 57.55
CA LYS A 7 -30.53 -1.72 56.49
C LYS A 7 -30.17 -2.41 55.19
N ASN A 8 -31.08 -2.37 54.22
CA ASN A 8 -30.86 -2.74 52.85
C ASN A 8 -30.02 -1.66 52.14
N SER A 9 -28.79 -1.99 51.81
CA SER A 9 -27.93 -1.19 50.93
C SER A 9 -28.14 -1.65 49.46
N ILE A 10 -28.86 -0.85 48.71
CA ILE A 10 -28.98 -0.98 47.26
C ILE A 10 -27.65 -0.49 46.65
N ARG A 11 -26.83 -1.39 46.15
CA ARG A 11 -25.67 -1.04 45.31
C ARG A 11 -26.14 -0.82 43.86
N LEU A 12 -26.16 0.44 43.46
CA LEU A 12 -26.37 0.82 42.05
C LEU A 12 -25.14 0.40 41.22
N PHE A 13 -25.30 -0.59 40.38
CA PHE A 13 -24.27 -0.99 39.39
C PHE A 13 -24.42 -0.06 38.17
N LEU A 14 -23.57 0.96 38.06
CA LEU A 14 -23.41 1.78 36.87
C LEU A 14 -22.67 0.95 35.81
N ILE A 15 -23.42 0.41 34.88
CA ILE A 15 -22.84 -0.18 33.65
C ILE A 15 -22.44 0.97 32.74
N PHE A 16 -21.14 1.28 32.70
CA PHE A 16 -20.58 2.11 31.61
C PHE A 16 -20.64 1.36 30.32
N LEU A 17 -21.60 1.70 29.46
CA LEU A 17 -21.65 1.27 28.09
C LEU A 17 -20.56 2.05 27.34
N SER A 18 -19.36 1.49 27.24
CA SER A 18 -18.31 2.03 26.35
C SER A 18 -18.71 1.73 24.91
N ILE A 19 -19.32 2.71 24.25
CA ILE A 19 -19.47 2.72 22.80
C ILE A 19 -18.06 2.84 22.24
N GLY A 20 -17.48 1.70 21.82
CA GLY A 20 -16.23 1.67 21.09
C GLY A 20 -16.43 2.30 19.72
N ILE A 21 -16.09 3.58 19.59
CA ILE A 21 -15.92 4.23 18.29
C ILE A 21 -14.70 3.56 17.67
N ASN A 22 -14.91 2.62 16.76
CA ASN A 22 -13.85 2.09 15.92
C ASN A 22 -13.37 3.21 15.00
N SER A 23 -12.40 3.98 15.47
CA SER A 23 -11.66 4.93 14.65
C SER A 23 -10.86 4.11 13.64
N PHE A 24 -11.23 4.17 12.38
CA PHE A 24 -10.36 3.74 11.30
C PHE A 24 -9.07 4.54 11.38
N SER A 25 -8.03 3.92 11.90
CA SER A 25 -6.71 4.51 11.93
C SER A 25 -6.15 4.47 10.50
N TYR A 26 -6.51 5.46 9.69
CA TYR A 26 -5.62 5.86 8.61
C TYR A 26 -4.32 6.29 9.29
N ALA A 27 -3.19 5.80 8.81
CA ALA A 27 -1.89 6.23 9.33
C ALA A 27 -1.61 7.68 8.88
N GLN A 28 -2.40 8.61 9.39
CA GLN A 28 -2.09 10.03 9.28
C GLN A 28 -0.86 10.32 10.13
N PRO A 29 0.04 11.18 9.66
CA PRO A 29 1.19 11.56 10.47
C PRO A 29 0.64 12.16 11.78
N THR A 30 1.10 11.61 12.90
CA THR A 30 0.77 12.16 14.23
C THR A 30 1.25 13.61 14.24
N GLU A 31 0.36 14.57 14.49
CA GLU A 31 0.75 15.97 14.63
C GLU A 31 1.80 16.09 15.72
N GLN A 32 2.97 16.57 15.34
CA GLN A 32 4.07 16.78 16.28
C GLN A 32 4.05 18.21 16.79
N PHE A 33 4.32 18.38 18.09
CA PHE A 33 4.43 19.70 18.72
C PHE A 33 5.53 20.57 18.09
N ILE A 34 6.64 19.94 17.67
CA ILE A 34 7.68 20.55 16.85
C ILE A 34 7.58 19.96 15.44
N LYS A 35 7.45 20.81 14.45
CA LYS A 35 7.41 20.41 13.02
C LYS A 35 8.71 20.81 12.35
N VAL A 36 9.37 19.87 11.69
CA VAL A 36 10.51 20.14 10.79
C VAL A 36 10.00 20.04 9.37
N ILE A 37 9.93 21.17 8.69
CA ILE A 37 9.49 21.25 7.30
C ILE A 37 10.73 21.33 6.43
N VAL A 38 10.78 20.46 5.42
CA VAL A 38 11.82 20.48 4.37
C VAL A 38 11.08 20.49 3.03
N ALA A 39 11.38 21.47 2.20
CA ALA A 39 10.76 21.59 0.87
C ALA A 39 11.80 22.04 -0.15
N PRO A 40 11.80 21.46 -1.38
CA PRO A 40 12.51 22.02 -2.51
C PRO A 40 12.02 23.42 -2.86
N ASP A 41 12.84 24.22 -3.54
CA ASP A 41 12.54 25.62 -3.89
C ASP A 41 11.56 25.77 -5.08
N HIS A 42 11.27 24.73 -5.85
CA HIS A 42 10.17 24.72 -6.82
C HIS A 42 8.86 24.29 -6.16
N THR A 43 7.77 24.94 -6.46
CA THR A 43 6.45 24.66 -5.86
C THR A 43 5.87 23.29 -6.25
N ASP A 44 6.23 22.79 -7.43
CA ASP A 44 5.84 21.45 -7.92
C ASP A 44 6.87 20.36 -7.61
N TRP A 45 7.99 20.74 -6.98
CA TRP A 45 9.11 19.86 -6.63
C TRP A 45 9.77 19.18 -7.84
N MET A 46 9.58 19.71 -9.06
CA MET A 46 10.08 19.15 -10.31
C MET A 46 11.28 19.91 -10.84
N TYR A 47 12.27 19.18 -11.34
CA TYR A 47 13.55 19.71 -11.85
C TYR A 47 13.96 18.94 -13.11
N LYS A 48 14.88 19.55 -13.87
CA LYS A 48 15.59 18.89 -14.98
C LYS A 48 16.95 18.38 -14.52
N PRO A 49 17.45 17.24 -15.07
CA PRO A 49 18.83 16.85 -14.85
C PRO A 49 19.81 17.98 -15.17
N GLY A 50 20.76 18.25 -14.24
CA GLY A 50 21.66 19.38 -14.32
C GLY A 50 21.17 20.65 -13.62
N GLU A 51 19.89 20.82 -13.38
CA GLU A 51 19.31 21.92 -12.63
C GLU A 51 19.66 21.80 -11.13
N LYS A 52 19.92 22.94 -10.46
CA LYS A 52 20.28 22.95 -9.04
C LYS A 52 19.04 23.13 -8.18
N VAL A 53 18.89 22.28 -7.18
CA VAL A 53 17.84 22.39 -6.17
C VAL A 53 18.38 23.04 -4.89
N LYS A 54 17.56 23.85 -4.26
CA LYS A 54 17.76 24.30 -2.88
C LYS A 54 16.65 23.78 -2.01
N PHE A 55 17.00 23.34 -0.79
CA PHE A 55 16.01 22.87 0.18
C PHE A 55 15.84 23.90 1.29
N SER A 56 14.61 24.39 1.45
CA SER A 56 14.21 25.14 2.63
C SER A 56 14.06 24.19 3.81
N ILE A 57 14.71 24.51 4.94
CA ILE A 57 14.57 23.79 6.21
C ILE A 57 14.01 24.77 7.23
N ILE A 58 12.86 24.46 7.84
CA ILE A 58 12.16 25.29 8.81
C ILE A 58 11.79 24.44 10.01
N VAL A 59 12.06 24.95 11.23
CA VAL A 59 11.64 24.30 12.47
C VAL A 59 10.57 25.15 13.14
N LEU A 60 9.37 24.59 13.32
CA LEU A 60 8.22 25.28 13.83
C LEU A 60 7.76 24.74 15.20
N GLN A 61 7.33 25.64 16.07
CA GLN A 61 6.53 25.35 17.25
C GLN A 61 5.31 26.27 17.27
N ASN A 62 4.12 25.72 17.44
CA ASN A 62 2.86 26.47 17.39
C ASN A 62 2.73 27.35 16.13
N GLY A 63 3.21 26.87 14.98
CA GLY A 63 3.19 27.59 13.70
C GLY A 63 4.27 28.66 13.53
N ASN A 64 5.10 28.93 14.55
CA ASN A 64 6.14 29.95 14.51
C ASN A 64 7.54 29.32 14.43
N ALA A 65 8.45 29.96 13.67
CA ALA A 65 9.82 29.49 13.54
C ALA A 65 10.59 29.61 14.88
N ILE A 66 11.22 28.51 15.31
CA ILE A 66 12.03 28.48 16.53
C ILE A 66 13.43 28.98 16.19
N LYS A 67 13.94 29.97 16.96
CA LYS A 67 15.29 30.50 16.82
C LYS A 67 16.32 29.67 17.56
N ASN A 68 17.58 29.73 17.11
CA ASN A 68 18.73 29.10 17.72
C ASN A 68 18.59 27.57 17.91
N VAL A 69 18.03 26.89 16.93
CA VAL A 69 17.84 25.43 16.96
C VAL A 69 18.94 24.72 16.21
N GLY A 70 19.55 23.73 16.86
CA GLY A 70 20.54 22.84 16.22
C GLY A 70 19.85 21.88 15.24
N VAL A 71 20.32 21.85 13.99
CA VAL A 71 19.81 20.96 12.94
C VAL A 71 20.98 20.22 12.30
N LYS A 72 20.80 18.90 12.14
CA LYS A 72 21.63 18.06 11.26
C LYS A 72 20.83 17.76 10.02
N TYR A 73 21.45 17.82 8.85
CA TYR A 73 20.78 17.43 7.62
C TYR A 73 21.68 16.60 6.72
N GLU A 74 21.05 15.79 5.91
CA GLU A 74 21.72 15.00 4.88
C GLU A 74 20.96 15.08 3.56
N ILE A 75 21.70 15.10 2.44
CA ILE A 75 21.15 15.17 1.09
C ILE A 75 21.78 14.07 0.27
N GLY A 76 20.96 13.35 -0.48
CA GLY A 76 21.40 12.28 -1.38
C GLY A 76 20.27 11.68 -2.21
N PRO A 77 20.60 10.81 -3.16
CA PRO A 77 19.60 10.05 -3.88
C PRO A 77 18.73 9.25 -2.90
N GLU A 78 17.44 9.19 -3.13
CA GLU A 78 16.52 8.52 -2.21
C GLU A 78 16.94 7.08 -1.93
N LYS A 79 16.87 6.66 -0.65
CA LYS A 79 17.24 5.31 -0.19
C LYS A 79 18.69 4.87 -0.45
N MET A 80 19.54 5.76 -0.95
CA MET A 80 20.96 5.54 -1.13
C MET A 80 21.77 6.28 -0.06
N ASP A 81 23.06 6.06 0.01
CA ASP A 81 23.90 6.78 0.93
C ASP A 81 23.93 8.27 0.56
N PRO A 82 23.87 9.17 1.55
CA PRO A 82 23.86 10.61 1.29
C PRO A 82 25.20 11.09 0.73
N ILE A 83 25.15 12.02 -0.21
CA ILE A 83 26.30 12.67 -0.83
C ILE A 83 26.78 13.90 -0.04
N LYS A 84 25.92 14.45 0.81
CA LYS A 84 26.22 15.59 1.68
C LYS A 84 25.64 15.37 3.06
N LYS A 85 26.41 15.68 4.09
CA LYS A 85 25.97 15.76 5.49
C LYS A 85 26.53 17.01 6.11
N ASP A 86 25.72 17.73 6.89
CA ASP A 86 26.13 18.95 7.54
C ASP A 86 25.32 19.20 8.82
N SER A 87 25.76 20.13 9.64
CA SER A 87 25.07 20.54 10.86
C SER A 87 25.26 22.04 11.10
N LEU A 88 24.20 22.70 11.55
CA LEU A 88 24.22 24.13 11.82
C LEU A 88 23.19 24.50 12.87
N VAL A 89 23.27 25.76 13.34
CA VAL A 89 22.25 26.36 14.18
C VAL A 89 21.37 27.29 13.35
N LEU A 90 20.08 27.05 13.35
CA LEU A 90 19.09 27.93 12.70
C LEU A 90 18.88 29.18 13.56
N VAL A 91 19.64 30.23 13.31
CA VAL A 91 19.55 31.48 14.09
C VAL A 91 18.14 32.08 14.04
N ASN A 92 17.55 32.13 12.84
CA ASN A 92 16.20 32.66 12.60
C ASN A 92 15.14 31.58 12.40
N GLY A 93 15.45 30.30 12.71
CA GLY A 93 14.54 29.15 12.55
C GLY A 93 14.38 28.66 11.12
N THR A 94 15.12 29.22 10.16
CA THR A 94 15.07 28.85 8.74
C THR A 94 16.47 28.78 8.13
N PHE A 95 16.64 27.91 7.12
CA PHE A 95 17.89 27.79 6.35
C PHE A 95 17.61 27.28 4.94
N MET A 96 18.38 27.74 3.97
CA MET A 96 18.38 27.23 2.60
C MET A 96 19.64 26.39 2.37
N ALA A 97 19.46 25.09 2.28
CA ALA A 97 20.51 24.15 1.97
C ALA A 97 20.71 24.04 0.45
N ASP A 98 21.96 24.17 -0.03
CA ASP A 98 22.27 23.82 -1.42
C ASP A 98 22.23 22.29 -1.57
N GLY A 99 21.27 21.80 -2.35
CA GLY A 99 21.02 20.40 -2.62
C GLY A 99 21.86 19.82 -3.75
N GLY A 100 22.44 20.68 -4.57
CA GLY A 100 23.16 20.24 -5.78
C GLY A 100 22.22 19.85 -6.90
N THR A 101 22.54 18.81 -7.65
CA THR A 101 21.77 18.36 -8.82
C THR A 101 21.87 16.85 -9.03
N MET A 102 21.02 16.30 -9.89
CA MET A 102 21.18 14.96 -10.45
C MET A 102 21.54 15.04 -11.94
N LYS A 103 22.35 14.11 -12.43
CA LYS A 103 22.70 14.00 -13.86
C LYS A 103 21.71 13.16 -14.64
N GLU A 104 21.06 12.22 -13.96
CA GLU A 104 20.10 11.25 -14.50
C GLU A 104 18.73 11.44 -13.85
N PRO A 105 17.64 11.01 -14.51
CA PRO A 105 16.32 11.00 -13.93
C PRO A 105 16.26 10.24 -12.61
N GLY A 106 15.63 10.84 -11.58
CA GLY A 106 15.57 10.24 -10.25
C GLY A 106 15.09 11.22 -9.20
N PHE A 107 15.35 10.88 -7.94
CA PHE A 107 14.90 11.66 -6.79
C PHE A 107 16.04 11.99 -5.84
N LEU A 108 16.18 13.26 -5.51
CA LEU A 108 17.15 13.77 -4.54
C LEU A 108 16.42 14.19 -3.28
N ARG A 109 16.76 13.58 -2.14
CA ARG A 109 16.10 13.81 -0.86
C ARG A 109 16.98 14.54 0.12
N CYS A 110 16.42 15.55 0.77
CA CYS A 110 16.96 16.18 1.96
C CYS A 110 16.21 15.68 3.18
N ILE A 111 16.94 15.20 4.18
CA ILE A 111 16.43 14.82 5.50
C ILE A 111 17.04 15.77 6.51
N ALA A 112 16.22 16.40 7.35
CA ALA A 112 16.65 17.28 8.42
C ALA A 112 16.18 16.75 9.78
N ILE A 113 17.05 16.80 10.79
CA ILE A 113 16.78 16.41 12.16
C ILE A 113 17.10 17.60 13.07
N ALA A 114 16.06 18.18 13.66
CA ALA A 114 16.18 19.23 14.66
C ALA A 114 16.20 18.63 16.07
N THR A 115 17.03 19.19 16.95
CA THR A 115 17.05 18.81 18.37
C THR A 115 16.49 19.96 19.20
N VAL A 116 15.36 19.72 19.85
CA VAL A 116 14.67 20.69 20.74
C VAL A 116 14.39 20.00 22.08
N ASN A 117 14.85 20.60 23.18
CA ASN A 117 14.70 20.04 24.53
C ASN A 117 15.15 18.55 24.63
N ASN A 118 16.30 18.23 24.07
CA ASN A 118 16.88 16.87 24.02
C ASN A 118 16.03 15.82 23.27
N LYS A 119 15.02 16.24 22.50
CA LYS A 119 14.23 15.38 21.61
C LYS A 119 14.56 15.68 20.16
N SER A 120 14.60 14.63 19.35
CA SER A 120 14.84 14.73 17.90
C SER A 120 13.53 14.74 17.13
N TYR A 121 13.41 15.66 16.18
CA TYR A 121 12.29 15.81 15.27
C TYR A 121 12.81 15.78 13.84
N ARG A 122 12.15 15.03 12.98
CA ARG A 122 12.59 14.77 11.61
C ARG A 122 11.63 15.35 10.59
N GLY A 123 12.18 15.94 9.53
CA GLY A 123 11.47 16.33 8.30
C GLY A 123 12.21 15.83 7.07
N SER A 124 11.51 15.72 5.97
CA SER A 124 12.10 15.37 4.66
C SER A 124 11.41 16.08 3.53
N GLY A 125 12.18 16.44 2.49
CA GLY A 125 11.71 16.99 1.23
C GLY A 125 12.47 16.35 0.08
N THR A 126 11.78 16.03 -1.02
CA THR A 126 12.35 15.25 -2.12
C THR A 126 12.11 15.93 -3.45
N ALA A 127 13.17 16.35 -4.13
CA ALA A 127 13.15 16.91 -5.48
C ALA A 127 13.13 15.79 -6.53
N ALA A 128 12.25 15.92 -7.52
CA ALA A 128 12.09 14.97 -8.62
C ALA A 128 12.76 15.49 -9.89
N PHE A 129 13.70 14.76 -10.44
CA PHE A 129 14.42 15.10 -11.67
C PHE A 129 13.89 14.25 -12.82
N ASP A 130 13.11 14.86 -13.72
CA ASP A 130 12.45 14.21 -14.88
C ASP A 130 11.94 12.78 -14.57
N PRO A 131 11.10 12.58 -13.53
CA PRO A 131 10.72 11.24 -13.08
C PRO A 131 9.97 10.44 -14.14
N GLN A 132 9.32 11.11 -15.10
CA GLN A 132 8.65 10.49 -16.26
C GLN A 132 9.63 9.80 -17.23
N LEU A 133 10.95 10.05 -17.11
CA LEU A 133 12.00 9.41 -17.92
C LEU A 133 12.69 8.25 -17.20
N ILE A 134 12.33 7.93 -15.97
CA ILE A 134 12.88 6.79 -15.24
C ILE A 134 12.51 5.50 -15.96
N LYS A 135 13.55 4.72 -16.31
CA LYS A 135 13.40 3.42 -16.95
C LYS A 135 13.56 2.29 -15.92
N PRO A 136 12.85 1.16 -16.05
CA PRO A 136 13.02 0.03 -15.16
C PRO A 136 14.44 -0.55 -15.14
N ALA A 137 14.89 -0.96 -13.95
CA ALA A 137 16.11 -1.73 -13.74
C ALA A 137 15.87 -3.25 -13.83
N ILE A 138 14.64 -3.69 -13.53
CA ILE A 138 14.27 -5.11 -13.52
C ILE A 138 14.24 -5.70 -14.91
N ALA A 139 14.79 -6.90 -15.06
CA ALA A 139 14.69 -7.67 -16.29
C ALA A 139 13.25 -8.19 -16.51
N ASN A 140 12.84 -8.28 -17.77
CA ASN A 140 11.60 -8.93 -18.18
C ASN A 140 11.92 -10.35 -18.66
N PRO A 141 11.55 -11.43 -17.96
CA PRO A 141 11.78 -12.79 -18.41
C PRO A 141 11.10 -13.05 -19.76
N VAL A 142 11.78 -13.75 -20.66
CA VAL A 142 11.27 -14.00 -22.02
C VAL A 142 9.99 -14.85 -22.02
N ASP A 143 9.83 -15.73 -21.03
CA ASP A 143 8.67 -16.60 -20.82
C ASP A 143 7.65 -16.03 -19.79
N PHE A 144 7.76 -14.77 -19.40
CA PHE A 144 6.93 -14.15 -18.36
C PHE A 144 5.43 -14.37 -18.57
N VAL A 145 4.95 -14.10 -19.79
CA VAL A 145 3.52 -14.26 -20.12
C VAL A 145 3.13 -15.74 -20.08
N ALA A 146 3.91 -16.61 -20.70
CA ALA A 146 3.64 -18.05 -20.72
C ALA A 146 3.63 -18.65 -19.31
N TYR A 147 4.53 -18.22 -18.44
CA TYR A 147 4.60 -18.64 -17.04
C TYR A 147 3.29 -18.34 -16.29
N TRP A 148 2.78 -17.12 -16.41
CA TRP A 148 1.55 -16.71 -15.71
C TRP A 148 0.30 -17.32 -16.36
N GLU A 149 0.26 -17.47 -17.67
CA GLU A 149 -0.85 -18.18 -18.36
C GLU A 149 -0.94 -19.65 -17.91
N GLN A 150 0.19 -20.36 -17.82
CA GLN A 150 0.25 -21.72 -17.29
C GLN A 150 -0.23 -21.79 -15.83
N ALA A 151 0.20 -20.82 -15.00
CA ALA A 151 -0.21 -20.76 -13.60
C ALA A 151 -1.73 -20.54 -13.47
N LYS A 152 -2.32 -19.64 -14.27
CA LYS A 152 -3.78 -19.43 -14.32
C LYS A 152 -4.53 -20.66 -14.85
N ALA A 153 -4.03 -21.30 -15.89
CA ALA A 153 -4.62 -22.51 -16.41
C ALA A 153 -4.61 -23.68 -15.39
N ALA A 154 -3.56 -23.78 -14.60
CA ALA A 154 -3.51 -24.72 -13.47
C ALA A 154 -4.53 -24.36 -12.38
N LEU A 155 -4.66 -23.07 -12.03
CA LEU A 155 -5.67 -22.58 -11.07
C LEU A 155 -7.08 -22.90 -11.53
N ALA A 156 -7.40 -22.69 -12.80
CA ALA A 156 -8.75 -22.91 -13.36
C ALA A 156 -9.24 -24.36 -13.22
N LYS A 157 -8.32 -25.34 -13.14
CA LYS A 157 -8.67 -26.76 -12.93
C LYS A 157 -9.07 -27.08 -11.49
N ILE A 158 -8.85 -26.16 -10.55
CA ILE A 158 -9.15 -26.34 -9.14
C ILE A 158 -10.51 -25.70 -8.87
N PRO A 159 -11.50 -26.44 -8.31
CA PRO A 159 -12.79 -25.87 -7.95
C PRO A 159 -12.65 -24.71 -6.95
N VAL A 160 -13.50 -23.70 -7.07
CA VAL A 160 -13.51 -22.55 -6.13
C VAL A 160 -13.85 -22.99 -4.70
N ASP A 161 -14.68 -24.01 -4.54
CA ASP A 161 -15.15 -24.57 -3.23
C ASP A 161 -15.41 -23.43 -2.21
N ALA A 162 -16.32 -22.52 -2.61
CA ALA A 162 -16.67 -21.36 -1.81
C ALA A 162 -17.52 -21.74 -0.60
N ARG A 163 -17.14 -21.28 0.57
CA ARG A 163 -17.91 -21.39 1.81
C ARG A 163 -18.14 -19.99 2.36
N MET A 164 -19.39 -19.65 2.59
CA MET A 164 -19.81 -18.33 3.07
C MET A 164 -20.52 -18.49 4.41
N THR A 165 -20.08 -17.71 5.39
CA THR A 165 -20.73 -17.62 6.71
C THR A 165 -21.21 -16.19 6.90
N LEU A 166 -22.51 -15.98 7.09
CA LEU A 166 -23.08 -14.67 7.39
C LEU A 166 -22.53 -14.18 8.74
N LEU A 167 -22.20 -12.91 8.80
CA LEU A 167 -21.79 -12.17 10.02
C LEU A 167 -22.91 -11.18 10.38
N PRO A 168 -23.93 -11.62 11.13
CA PRO A 168 -25.07 -10.76 11.46
C PRO A 168 -24.64 -9.50 12.22
N GLU A 169 -23.64 -9.62 13.09
CA GLU A 169 -23.11 -8.55 13.92
C GLU A 169 -22.39 -7.45 13.13
N ARG A 170 -22.03 -7.74 11.86
CA ARG A 170 -21.41 -6.78 10.94
C ARG A 170 -22.37 -6.32 9.83
N SER A 171 -23.46 -7.04 9.65
CA SER A 171 -24.46 -6.71 8.62
C SER A 171 -25.26 -5.48 9.03
N THR A 172 -25.65 -4.65 8.05
CA THR A 172 -26.49 -3.47 8.27
C THR A 172 -27.92 -3.73 7.81
N GLU A 173 -28.78 -2.71 7.88
CA GLU A 173 -30.11 -2.77 7.26
C GLU A 173 -30.04 -3.08 5.77
N ASN A 174 -29.06 -2.52 5.05
CA ASN A 174 -28.96 -2.56 3.60
C ASN A 174 -27.91 -3.55 3.06
N VAL A 175 -26.98 -4.05 3.89
CA VAL A 175 -25.83 -4.85 3.45
C VAL A 175 -25.71 -6.13 4.26
N ASN A 176 -25.59 -7.27 3.59
CA ASN A 176 -25.15 -8.52 4.18
C ASN A 176 -23.63 -8.60 4.15
N VAL A 177 -23.01 -8.98 5.29
CA VAL A 177 -21.57 -9.19 5.42
C VAL A 177 -21.28 -10.66 5.66
N TYR A 178 -20.36 -11.24 4.88
CA TYR A 178 -20.01 -12.65 4.98
C TYR A 178 -18.50 -12.82 5.19
N HIS A 179 -18.14 -13.75 6.06
CA HIS A 179 -16.81 -14.34 6.05
C HIS A 179 -16.77 -15.42 4.96
N VAL A 180 -15.84 -15.29 4.02
CA VAL A 180 -15.69 -16.16 2.86
C VAL A 180 -14.41 -16.96 2.95
N ASN A 181 -14.48 -18.23 2.53
CA ASN A 181 -13.39 -19.18 2.47
C ASN A 181 -13.41 -19.88 1.11
N LEU A 182 -12.38 -19.68 0.30
CA LEU A 182 -12.25 -20.22 -1.05
C LEU A 182 -11.08 -21.20 -1.14
N GLN A 183 -11.22 -22.21 -2.01
CA GLN A 183 -10.07 -23.03 -2.40
C GLN A 183 -9.15 -22.19 -3.31
N ASN A 184 -7.87 -22.06 -2.94
CA ASN A 184 -6.86 -21.33 -3.70
C ASN A 184 -6.07 -22.26 -4.63
N PHE A 185 -4.87 -21.93 -4.98
CA PHE A 185 -3.99 -22.43 -6.04
C PHE A 185 -3.61 -23.93 -5.98
N ARG A 186 -3.94 -24.63 -4.93
CA ARG A 186 -3.77 -26.09 -4.78
C ARG A 186 -4.74 -26.65 -3.75
N PRO A 187 -5.08 -27.97 -3.78
CA PRO A 187 -5.92 -28.59 -2.77
C PRO A 187 -5.43 -28.32 -1.35
N GLY A 188 -6.34 -27.94 -0.46
CA GLY A 188 -6.05 -27.62 0.94
C GLY A 188 -5.50 -26.20 1.18
N ALA A 189 -5.02 -25.48 0.17
CA ALA A 189 -4.64 -24.08 0.33
C ALA A 189 -5.89 -23.20 0.25
N ARG A 190 -6.12 -22.38 1.26
CA ARG A 190 -7.33 -21.54 1.34
C ARG A 190 -7.02 -20.07 1.14
N LEU A 191 -8.01 -19.31 0.68
CA LEU A 191 -8.08 -17.86 0.65
C LEU A 191 -9.28 -17.42 1.48
N TYR A 192 -9.11 -16.43 2.31
CA TYR A 192 -10.18 -15.88 3.15
C TYR A 192 -10.40 -14.43 2.86
N GLY A 193 -11.63 -13.94 3.07
CA GLY A 193 -11.97 -12.53 2.93
C GLY A 193 -13.33 -12.19 3.55
N ILE A 194 -13.64 -10.91 3.54
CA ILE A 194 -14.93 -10.36 3.94
C ILE A 194 -15.65 -9.85 2.70
N LEU A 195 -16.81 -10.41 2.43
CA LEU A 195 -17.69 -10.04 1.33
C LEU A 195 -18.84 -9.19 1.88
N CYS A 196 -19.08 -8.04 1.26
CA CYS A 196 -20.27 -7.22 1.53
C CYS A 196 -21.14 -7.17 0.27
N VAL A 197 -22.44 -7.49 0.42
CA VAL A 197 -23.40 -7.56 -0.70
C VAL A 197 -24.64 -6.78 -0.32
N PRO A 198 -25.15 -5.86 -1.19
CA PRO A 198 -26.44 -5.19 -0.97
C PRO A 198 -27.57 -6.19 -0.79
N LYS A 199 -28.45 -5.95 0.18
CA LYS A 199 -29.64 -6.81 0.45
C LYS A 199 -30.76 -6.65 -0.59
N LYS A 200 -30.86 -5.43 -1.16
CA LYS A 200 -31.86 -5.17 -2.19
C LYS A 200 -31.63 -6.09 -3.38
N VAL A 201 -32.67 -6.70 -3.87
CA VAL A 201 -32.60 -7.54 -5.08
C VAL A 201 -32.15 -6.70 -6.27
N GLY A 202 -31.10 -7.15 -6.95
CA GLY A 202 -30.50 -6.42 -8.07
C GLY A 202 -29.22 -7.03 -8.59
N LYS A 203 -28.64 -6.37 -9.59
CA LYS A 203 -27.31 -6.63 -10.14
C LYS A 203 -26.41 -5.45 -9.82
N TYR A 204 -25.20 -5.73 -9.39
CA TYR A 204 -24.29 -4.73 -8.85
C TYR A 204 -22.88 -4.85 -9.44
N PRO A 205 -22.22 -3.74 -9.74
CA PRO A 205 -20.80 -3.75 -10.00
C PRO A 205 -20.03 -4.24 -8.77
N ALA A 206 -18.81 -4.74 -8.98
CA ALA A 206 -18.01 -5.28 -7.90
C ALA A 206 -16.64 -4.64 -7.80
N ILE A 207 -16.11 -4.57 -6.57
CA ILE A 207 -14.76 -4.09 -6.27
C ILE A 207 -14.03 -5.14 -5.43
N LEU A 208 -12.94 -5.68 -5.97
CA LEU A 208 -11.98 -6.46 -5.21
C LEU A 208 -11.04 -5.50 -4.45
N LYS A 209 -10.98 -5.63 -3.14
CA LYS A 209 -10.04 -4.91 -2.28
C LYS A 209 -8.88 -5.83 -1.89
N VAL A 210 -7.69 -5.47 -2.34
CA VAL A 210 -6.48 -6.25 -2.11
C VAL A 210 -5.60 -5.60 -1.04
N PRO A 211 -4.99 -6.38 -0.12
CA PRO A 211 -4.44 -5.84 1.11
C PRO A 211 -3.04 -5.26 0.97
N GLY A 212 -2.77 -4.22 1.74
CA GLY A 212 -1.42 -3.79 2.09
C GLY A 212 -0.65 -4.89 2.86
N ALA A 213 0.66 -4.71 3.00
CA ALA A 213 1.50 -5.65 3.74
C ALA A 213 1.13 -5.72 5.22
N GLY A 214 1.34 -6.90 5.82
CA GLY A 214 1.10 -7.18 7.23
C GLY A 214 0.10 -8.31 7.46
N VAL A 215 0.12 -8.86 8.67
CA VAL A 215 -0.74 -9.95 9.12
C VAL A 215 -1.80 -9.34 10.04
N ARG A 216 -3.06 -9.29 9.58
CA ARG A 216 -4.13 -8.57 10.29
C ARG A 216 -5.52 -9.10 9.96
N PRO A 217 -6.54 -8.78 10.78
CA PRO A 217 -7.94 -9.03 10.45
C PRO A 217 -8.43 -8.01 9.40
N TYR A 218 -9.58 -8.30 8.79
CA TYR A 218 -10.28 -7.42 7.86
C TYR A 218 -11.74 -7.29 8.25
N ASN A 219 -12.35 -6.12 7.95
CA ASN A 219 -13.72 -5.81 8.32
C ASN A 219 -14.70 -5.81 7.15
N GLY A 220 -14.18 -5.72 5.91
CA GLY A 220 -14.98 -5.50 4.71
C GLY A 220 -15.28 -4.01 4.48
N ASP A 221 -15.62 -3.66 3.25
CA ASP A 221 -15.98 -2.29 2.86
C ASP A 221 -17.49 -2.12 2.76
N ILE A 222 -18.13 -2.02 3.92
CA ILE A 222 -19.57 -1.83 4.04
C ILE A 222 -20.00 -0.49 3.43
N ALA A 223 -19.19 0.56 3.64
CA ALA A 223 -19.53 1.91 3.16
C ALA A 223 -19.65 2.00 1.63
N THR A 224 -18.80 1.27 0.91
CA THR A 224 -18.93 1.16 -0.57
C THR A 224 -20.09 0.25 -0.97
N ALA A 225 -20.35 -0.81 -0.19
CA ALA A 225 -21.49 -1.69 -0.46
C ALA A 225 -22.85 -0.99 -0.25
N GLU A 226 -22.96 -0.09 0.73
CA GLU A 226 -24.13 0.78 0.93
C GLU A 226 -24.44 1.67 -0.30
N LYS A 227 -23.43 1.95 -1.13
CA LYS A 227 -23.60 2.70 -2.39
C LYS A 227 -24.03 1.82 -3.58
N GLY A 228 -24.36 0.55 -3.35
CA GLY A 228 -24.80 -0.36 -4.40
C GLY A 228 -23.66 -1.09 -5.11
N PHE A 229 -22.63 -1.49 -4.40
CA PHE A 229 -21.52 -2.30 -4.90
C PHE A 229 -21.41 -3.62 -4.15
N ILE A 230 -20.92 -4.66 -4.82
CA ILE A 230 -20.35 -5.81 -4.15
C ILE A 230 -18.91 -5.47 -3.80
N THR A 231 -18.51 -5.62 -2.55
CA THR A 231 -17.10 -5.44 -2.17
C THR A 231 -16.55 -6.74 -1.58
N PHE A 232 -15.34 -7.15 -2.00
CA PHE A 232 -14.68 -8.31 -1.45
C PHE A 232 -13.27 -7.95 -1.02
N GLU A 233 -13.03 -7.87 0.30
CA GLU A 233 -11.74 -7.59 0.91
C GLU A 233 -11.06 -8.89 1.31
N ILE A 234 -9.91 -9.22 0.71
CA ILE A 234 -9.23 -10.50 0.90
C ILE A 234 -8.02 -10.42 1.81
N GLY A 235 -7.71 -11.54 2.50
CA GLY A 235 -6.43 -11.76 3.18
C GLY A 235 -5.54 -12.68 2.35
N ILE A 236 -4.21 -12.47 2.38
CA ILE A 236 -3.26 -13.21 1.52
C ILE A 236 -2.56 -14.39 2.19
N HIS A 237 -2.72 -14.55 3.52
CA HIS A 237 -1.92 -15.50 4.30
C HIS A 237 -2.52 -16.90 4.37
N GLY A 238 -3.74 -17.10 3.87
CA GLY A 238 -4.43 -18.39 3.91
C GLY A 238 -4.92 -18.77 5.32
N ILE A 239 -5.19 -17.77 6.14
CA ILE A 239 -5.77 -17.85 7.48
C ILE A 239 -7.07 -17.08 7.54
N PRO A 240 -8.03 -17.45 8.39
CA PRO A 240 -9.26 -16.67 8.59
C PRO A 240 -8.95 -15.19 8.89
N VAL A 241 -9.82 -14.30 8.45
CA VAL A 241 -9.59 -12.84 8.52
C VAL A 241 -10.42 -12.13 9.59
N ASN A 242 -11.08 -12.90 10.46
CA ASN A 242 -11.97 -12.41 11.51
C ASN A 242 -11.65 -13.00 12.90
N MET A 243 -10.39 -13.43 13.11
CA MET A 243 -9.92 -13.92 14.41
C MET A 243 -9.50 -12.74 15.32
N GLU A 244 -9.21 -13.04 16.57
CA GLU A 244 -8.68 -12.09 17.53
C GLU A 244 -7.34 -11.50 17.08
N ILE A 245 -7.12 -10.21 17.36
CA ILE A 245 -5.92 -9.46 16.92
C ILE A 245 -4.61 -10.09 17.42
N SER A 246 -4.63 -10.71 18.60
CA SER A 246 -3.48 -11.40 19.19
C SER A 246 -2.95 -12.54 18.31
N VAL A 247 -3.83 -13.25 17.62
CA VAL A 247 -3.45 -14.33 16.69
C VAL A 247 -2.61 -13.77 15.54
N TYR A 248 -3.03 -12.67 14.96
CA TYR A 248 -2.31 -12.01 13.87
C TYR A 248 -0.98 -11.44 14.33
N ASN A 249 -0.93 -10.82 15.50
CA ASN A 249 0.31 -10.31 16.10
C ASN A 249 1.32 -11.44 16.31
N ASN A 250 0.90 -12.57 16.86
CA ASN A 250 1.75 -13.72 17.07
C ASN A 250 2.25 -14.34 15.75
N LEU A 251 1.37 -14.45 14.75
CA LEU A 251 1.77 -14.95 13.42
C LEU A 251 2.72 -13.98 12.72
N GLY A 252 2.48 -12.68 12.81
CA GLY A 252 3.34 -11.65 12.23
C GLY A 252 4.72 -11.56 12.87
N ALA A 253 4.80 -11.75 14.18
CA ALA A 253 6.07 -11.82 14.91
C ALA A 253 6.78 -13.18 14.76
N GLY A 254 6.05 -14.25 14.40
CA GLY A 254 6.52 -15.61 14.29
C GLY A 254 6.52 -16.16 12.86
N ALA A 255 5.63 -17.12 12.61
CA ALA A 255 5.61 -17.94 11.38
C ALA A 255 5.48 -17.17 10.07
N LEU A 256 4.91 -15.95 10.09
CA LEU A 256 4.76 -15.08 8.92
C LEU A 256 5.73 -13.89 8.93
N SER A 257 6.68 -13.82 9.89
CA SER A 257 7.72 -12.81 9.89
C SER A 257 8.58 -12.93 8.63
N GLY A 258 8.79 -11.80 7.91
CA GLY A 258 9.62 -11.80 6.70
C GLY A 258 9.04 -12.58 5.51
N TYR A 259 7.73 -12.85 5.48
CA TYR A 259 7.05 -13.59 4.41
C TYR A 259 7.38 -13.11 2.97
N PRO A 260 7.73 -11.83 2.72
CA PRO A 260 8.11 -11.41 1.37
C PRO A 260 9.37 -12.05 0.82
N ASN A 261 10.15 -12.73 1.68
CA ASN A 261 11.36 -13.46 1.28
C ASN A 261 11.16 -14.97 1.18
N PHE A 262 9.99 -15.52 1.54
CA PHE A 262 9.78 -16.97 1.59
C PHE A 262 9.89 -17.61 0.21
N ASN A 263 10.87 -18.51 0.05
CA ASN A 263 11.20 -19.23 -1.18
C ASN A 263 11.52 -18.29 -2.37
N LEU A 264 12.16 -17.14 -2.10
CA LEU A 264 12.57 -16.20 -3.16
C LEU A 264 13.58 -16.83 -4.16
N ASP A 265 14.22 -17.92 -3.80
CA ASP A 265 15.15 -18.70 -4.61
C ASP A 265 14.48 -19.64 -5.62
N ASP A 266 13.14 -19.78 -5.58
CA ASP A 266 12.36 -20.65 -6.45
C ASP A 266 11.09 -19.96 -6.94
N LYS A 267 11.06 -19.60 -8.22
CA LYS A 267 9.89 -18.89 -8.80
C LYS A 267 8.58 -19.67 -8.68
N ASP A 268 8.62 -20.98 -8.62
CA ASP A 268 7.42 -21.82 -8.54
C ASP A 268 6.88 -21.96 -7.12
N ARG A 269 7.74 -21.74 -6.13
CA ARG A 269 7.43 -21.83 -4.70
C ARG A 269 7.39 -20.47 -4.01
N TYR A 270 7.83 -19.40 -4.66
CA TYR A 270 7.87 -18.07 -4.06
C TYR A 270 6.50 -17.68 -3.48
N TYR A 271 6.54 -17.07 -2.30
CA TYR A 271 5.33 -16.78 -1.52
C TYR A 271 4.26 -16.01 -2.32
N TYR A 272 4.66 -15.06 -3.15
CA TYR A 272 3.75 -14.25 -3.94
C TYR A 272 3.03 -15.00 -5.06
N LYS A 273 3.46 -16.20 -5.48
CA LYS A 273 2.70 -17.01 -6.46
C LYS A 273 1.29 -17.30 -5.97
N ARG A 274 1.18 -17.76 -4.71
CA ARG A 274 -0.14 -18.01 -4.08
C ARG A 274 -0.96 -16.74 -3.89
N VAL A 275 -0.30 -15.59 -3.67
CA VAL A 275 -0.96 -14.30 -3.47
C VAL A 275 -1.58 -13.81 -4.78
N TYR A 276 -0.80 -13.80 -5.87
CA TYR A 276 -1.26 -13.31 -7.17
C TYR A 276 -2.37 -14.20 -7.74
N LEU A 277 -2.21 -15.53 -7.66
CA LEU A 277 -3.26 -16.47 -8.02
C LEU A 277 -4.48 -16.37 -7.10
N GLY A 278 -4.29 -16.02 -5.83
CA GLY A 278 -5.36 -15.73 -4.88
C GLY A 278 -6.23 -14.54 -5.29
N CYS A 279 -5.62 -13.49 -5.85
CA CYS A 279 -6.38 -12.35 -6.38
C CYS A 279 -7.24 -12.75 -7.59
N VAL A 280 -6.70 -13.56 -8.52
CA VAL A 280 -7.47 -14.12 -9.65
C VAL A 280 -8.60 -15.02 -9.13
N ARG A 281 -8.32 -15.87 -8.13
CA ARG A 281 -9.33 -16.73 -7.47
C ARG A 281 -10.46 -15.91 -6.83
N ALA A 282 -10.14 -14.77 -6.22
CA ALA A 282 -11.14 -13.86 -5.66
C ALA A 282 -12.08 -13.31 -6.75
N ASN A 283 -11.54 -12.99 -7.91
CA ASN A 283 -12.37 -12.60 -9.06
C ASN A 283 -13.22 -13.75 -9.58
N ASP A 284 -12.69 -15.01 -9.65
CA ASP A 284 -13.49 -16.19 -10.00
C ASP A 284 -14.74 -16.31 -9.10
N PHE A 285 -14.56 -16.06 -7.82
CA PHE A 285 -15.68 -16.08 -6.87
C PHE A 285 -16.64 -14.91 -7.09
N ILE A 286 -16.13 -13.67 -7.22
CA ILE A 286 -16.99 -12.49 -7.45
C ILE A 286 -17.89 -12.68 -8.67
N VAL A 287 -17.32 -13.12 -9.80
CA VAL A 287 -18.10 -13.27 -11.05
C VAL A 287 -19.08 -14.45 -11.00
N SER A 288 -18.95 -15.37 -10.05
CA SER A 288 -19.91 -16.45 -9.82
C SER A 288 -21.12 -16.03 -8.97
N LEU A 289 -21.07 -14.85 -8.34
CA LEU A 289 -22.16 -14.38 -7.48
C LEU A 289 -23.40 -14.02 -8.32
N PRO A 290 -24.59 -14.47 -7.93
CA PRO A 290 -25.80 -14.17 -8.67
C PRO A 290 -26.15 -12.68 -8.67
N GLN A 291 -25.63 -11.90 -7.73
CA GLN A 291 -25.85 -10.45 -7.63
C GLN A 291 -24.85 -9.64 -8.48
N TYR A 292 -23.78 -10.24 -9.00
CA TYR A 292 -22.85 -9.54 -9.87
C TYR A 292 -23.49 -9.16 -11.20
N ASP A 293 -23.21 -7.97 -11.72
CA ASP A 293 -23.83 -7.45 -12.95
C ASP A 293 -23.29 -8.11 -14.25
N GLY A 294 -22.21 -8.87 -14.13
CA GLY A 294 -21.60 -9.62 -15.25
C GLY A 294 -20.47 -8.88 -15.97
N THR A 295 -20.28 -7.60 -15.74
CA THR A 295 -19.33 -6.77 -16.51
C THR A 295 -18.43 -5.88 -15.69
N ASN A 296 -18.93 -5.23 -14.64
CA ASN A 296 -18.24 -4.12 -13.97
C ASN A 296 -17.46 -4.60 -12.75
N LEU A 297 -16.21 -5.00 -12.95
CA LEU A 297 -15.30 -5.41 -11.90
C LEU A 297 -14.12 -4.42 -11.82
N GLY A 298 -13.94 -3.83 -10.64
CA GLY A 298 -12.79 -2.98 -10.30
C GLY A 298 -11.87 -3.63 -9.28
N VAL A 299 -10.63 -3.13 -9.18
CA VAL A 299 -9.68 -3.54 -8.13
C VAL A 299 -9.00 -2.33 -7.51
N THR A 300 -8.81 -2.35 -6.19
CA THR A 300 -8.13 -1.25 -5.47
C THR A 300 -7.33 -1.74 -4.26
N GLY A 301 -6.29 -1.00 -3.94
CA GLY A 301 -5.49 -1.21 -2.74
C GLY A 301 -4.32 -0.24 -2.61
N GLY A 302 -3.70 -0.22 -1.43
CA GLY A 302 -2.54 0.62 -1.13
C GLY A 302 -1.30 -0.21 -0.79
N SER A 303 -0.11 0.32 -1.06
CA SER A 303 1.16 -0.34 -0.76
C SER A 303 1.29 -1.69 -1.50
N GLN A 304 1.49 -2.78 -0.79
CA GLN A 304 1.37 -4.11 -1.38
C GLN A 304 0.04 -4.29 -2.13
N GLY A 305 -1.06 -3.72 -1.60
CA GLY A 305 -2.37 -3.73 -2.27
C GLY A 305 -2.37 -2.91 -3.57
N GLY A 306 -1.64 -1.81 -3.63
CA GLY A 306 -1.43 -1.06 -4.87
C GLY A 306 -0.73 -1.91 -5.94
N ALA A 307 0.31 -2.64 -5.53
CA ALA A 307 0.97 -3.64 -6.38
C ALA A 307 0.00 -4.73 -6.84
N LEU A 308 -0.74 -5.32 -5.91
CA LEU A 308 -1.71 -6.38 -6.21
C LEU A 308 -2.84 -5.90 -7.12
N SER A 309 -3.22 -4.61 -7.05
CA SER A 309 -4.21 -4.02 -7.97
C SER A 309 -3.70 -4.03 -9.42
N VAL A 310 -2.47 -3.59 -9.64
CA VAL A 310 -1.80 -3.63 -10.97
C VAL A 310 -1.68 -5.06 -11.47
N ILE A 311 -1.20 -5.97 -10.63
CA ILE A 311 -0.98 -7.38 -10.96
C ILE A 311 -2.31 -8.08 -11.30
N THR A 312 -3.34 -7.86 -10.50
CA THR A 312 -4.66 -8.46 -10.72
C THR A 312 -5.27 -7.99 -12.04
N ALA A 313 -5.21 -6.68 -12.31
CA ALA A 313 -5.73 -6.13 -13.57
C ALA A 313 -4.93 -6.58 -14.81
N ALA A 314 -3.63 -6.88 -14.65
CA ALA A 314 -2.80 -7.42 -15.73
C ALA A 314 -3.05 -8.92 -15.98
N LEU A 315 -3.33 -9.70 -14.91
CA LEU A 315 -3.57 -11.15 -15.02
C LEU A 315 -5.01 -11.51 -15.41
N ASP A 316 -5.96 -10.63 -15.14
CA ASP A 316 -7.39 -10.93 -15.26
C ASP A 316 -8.14 -9.88 -16.08
N THR A 317 -8.48 -10.23 -17.31
CA THR A 317 -9.15 -9.35 -18.28
C THR A 317 -10.62 -9.00 -17.90
N ARG A 318 -11.18 -9.65 -16.87
CA ARG A 318 -12.50 -9.32 -16.30
C ARG A 318 -12.45 -8.01 -15.51
N VAL A 319 -11.29 -7.63 -14.96
CA VAL A 319 -11.10 -6.31 -14.34
C VAL A 319 -11.19 -5.23 -15.42
N LYS A 320 -12.00 -4.20 -15.18
CA LYS A 320 -12.22 -3.07 -16.11
C LYS A 320 -11.48 -1.80 -15.70
N PHE A 321 -11.31 -1.57 -14.39
CA PHE A 321 -10.68 -0.36 -13.85
C PHE A 321 -9.86 -0.70 -12.62
N LEU A 322 -8.79 0.05 -12.39
CA LEU A 322 -8.00 -0.07 -11.16
C LEU A 322 -7.72 1.29 -10.51
N ALA A 323 -7.63 1.28 -9.17
CA ALA A 323 -7.13 2.41 -8.40
C ALA A 323 -6.01 1.93 -7.47
N ALA A 324 -4.80 2.48 -7.60
CA ALA A 324 -3.62 2.03 -6.87
C ALA A 324 -2.95 3.18 -6.11
N PHE A 325 -2.80 3.01 -4.80
CA PHE A 325 -2.08 3.95 -3.94
C PHE A 325 -0.66 3.43 -3.70
N TYR A 326 0.34 4.29 -3.88
CA TYR A 326 1.77 4.03 -3.59
C TYR A 326 2.19 2.56 -3.74
N PRO A 327 2.14 1.98 -4.97
CA PRO A 327 2.35 0.56 -5.20
C PRO A 327 3.74 0.09 -4.81
N ALA A 328 3.79 -0.97 -4.00
CA ALA A 328 4.99 -1.70 -3.63
C ALA A 328 5.48 -2.65 -4.74
N LEU A 329 6.44 -3.52 -4.47
CA LEU A 329 6.91 -4.60 -5.36
C LEU A 329 7.33 -4.15 -6.76
N SER A 330 7.72 -2.87 -6.91
CA SER A 330 8.06 -2.25 -8.19
C SER A 330 9.57 -2.08 -8.31
N ASP A 331 10.14 -2.44 -9.44
CA ASP A 331 11.57 -2.25 -9.77
C ASP A 331 12.53 -2.77 -8.68
N LEU A 332 12.28 -3.99 -8.22
CA LEU A 332 12.92 -4.60 -7.05
C LEU A 332 14.45 -4.62 -7.15
N THR A 333 15.00 -4.72 -8.36
CA THR A 333 16.46 -4.76 -8.61
C THR A 333 17.11 -3.39 -8.72
N GLY A 334 16.41 -2.28 -8.47
CA GLY A 334 16.96 -0.92 -8.51
C GLY A 334 18.26 -0.76 -7.74
N TYR A 335 18.35 -1.35 -6.55
CA TYR A 335 19.58 -1.31 -5.71
C TYR A 335 20.81 -1.93 -6.38
N LEU A 336 20.62 -2.95 -7.23
CA LEU A 336 21.71 -3.56 -8.01
C LEU A 336 22.19 -2.67 -9.16
N LYS A 337 21.48 -1.58 -9.43
CA LYS A 337 21.80 -0.56 -10.44
C LYS A 337 22.08 0.82 -9.84
N GLY A 338 22.41 0.87 -8.54
CA GLY A 338 22.83 2.10 -7.86
C GLY A 338 21.71 3.11 -7.59
N ARG A 339 20.44 2.67 -7.53
CA ARG A 339 19.29 3.50 -7.19
C ARG A 339 18.27 2.78 -6.31
N ALA A 340 17.27 3.49 -5.81
CA ALA A 340 16.23 2.89 -4.99
C ALA A 340 15.47 1.80 -5.75
N GLY A 341 15.25 0.66 -5.09
CA GLY A 341 14.31 -0.39 -5.48
C GLY A 341 13.10 -0.39 -4.54
N GLY A 342 11.98 -0.93 -4.99
CA GLY A 342 10.73 -0.94 -4.24
C GLY A 342 10.74 -1.83 -2.99
N TRP A 343 9.73 -1.61 -2.13
CA TRP A 343 9.45 -2.52 -1.02
C TRP A 343 9.22 -3.95 -1.56
N PRO A 344 9.74 -5.00 -0.91
CA PRO A 344 10.30 -5.06 0.45
C PRO A 344 11.83 -4.82 0.52
N HIS A 345 12.42 -4.11 -0.42
CA HIS A 345 13.84 -3.76 -0.45
C HIS A 345 14.77 -4.98 -0.48
N LEU A 346 14.42 -5.99 -1.29
CA LEU A 346 15.08 -7.30 -1.34
C LEU A 346 16.60 -7.20 -1.53
N PHE A 347 17.06 -6.21 -2.29
CA PHE A 347 18.47 -6.08 -2.71
C PHE A 347 19.15 -4.84 -2.13
N ASN A 348 18.58 -4.20 -1.08
CA ASN A 348 19.25 -3.11 -0.39
C ASN A 348 20.52 -3.60 0.34
N LYS A 349 21.38 -2.68 0.79
CA LYS A 349 22.65 -3.01 1.42
C LYS A 349 22.54 -3.97 2.61
N ASN A 350 21.42 -3.97 3.34
CA ASN A 350 21.23 -4.86 4.50
C ASN A 350 20.87 -6.29 4.08
N ASN A 351 20.20 -6.45 2.94
CA ASN A 351 19.72 -7.73 2.43
C ASN A 351 20.63 -8.32 1.35
N LEU A 352 21.56 -7.52 0.82
CA LEU A 352 22.36 -7.85 -0.36
C LEU A 352 23.18 -9.14 -0.16
N ALA A 353 23.76 -9.34 1.02
CA ALA A 353 24.56 -10.54 1.31
C ALA A 353 23.75 -11.86 1.17
N PHE A 354 22.47 -11.80 1.46
CA PHE A 354 21.57 -12.95 1.41
C PHE A 354 20.83 -13.08 0.08
N ASN A 355 20.56 -11.96 -0.60
CA ASN A 355 19.65 -11.94 -1.74
C ASN A 355 20.33 -11.68 -3.09
N ASN A 356 21.61 -11.24 -3.14
CA ASN A 356 22.34 -11.09 -4.39
C ASN A 356 22.78 -12.46 -4.97
N LYS A 357 21.80 -13.25 -5.35
CA LYS A 357 21.96 -14.58 -5.93
C LYS A 357 21.17 -14.64 -7.23
N LYS A 358 21.72 -15.35 -8.22
CA LYS A 358 21.15 -15.42 -9.57
C LYS A 358 19.67 -15.85 -9.54
N GLU A 359 19.37 -16.94 -8.85
CA GLU A 359 18.03 -17.52 -8.75
C GLU A 359 17.01 -16.57 -8.10
N LYS A 360 17.45 -15.75 -7.11
CA LYS A 360 16.59 -14.75 -6.45
C LYS A 360 16.32 -13.53 -7.32
N ILE A 361 17.35 -13.09 -8.07
CA ILE A 361 17.22 -12.00 -9.04
C ILE A 361 16.30 -12.41 -10.19
N GLU A 362 16.46 -13.63 -10.70
CA GLU A 362 15.59 -14.20 -11.74
C GLU A 362 14.16 -14.32 -11.26
N THR A 363 13.93 -14.87 -10.05
CA THR A 363 12.61 -14.96 -9.44
C THR A 363 11.97 -13.58 -9.31
N ALA A 364 12.72 -12.56 -8.83
CA ALA A 364 12.19 -11.20 -8.72
C ALA A 364 11.61 -10.70 -10.06
N GLY A 365 12.19 -11.05 -11.19
CA GLY A 365 11.69 -10.69 -12.52
C GLY A 365 10.28 -11.22 -12.81
N TYR A 366 9.92 -12.40 -12.32
CA TYR A 366 8.57 -12.96 -12.50
C TYR A 366 7.51 -12.32 -11.60
N TYR A 367 7.92 -11.59 -10.55
CA TYR A 367 6.99 -11.08 -9.54
C TYR A 367 7.00 -9.55 -9.40
N ASP A 368 7.84 -8.87 -10.17
CA ASP A 368 7.92 -7.42 -10.16
C ASP A 368 6.74 -6.77 -10.87
N VAL A 369 6.14 -5.78 -10.23
CA VAL A 369 4.99 -5.02 -10.76
C VAL A 369 5.28 -4.40 -12.12
N VAL A 370 6.52 -3.99 -12.40
CA VAL A 370 6.92 -3.41 -13.71
C VAL A 370 6.54 -4.33 -14.86
N ASN A 371 6.78 -5.64 -14.73
CA ASN A 371 6.52 -6.59 -15.82
C ASN A 371 5.01 -6.83 -16.03
N PHE A 372 4.20 -6.74 -14.97
CA PHE A 372 2.72 -6.71 -15.08
C PHE A 372 2.21 -5.39 -15.64
N ALA A 373 2.80 -4.27 -15.23
CA ALA A 373 2.45 -2.94 -15.74
C ALA A 373 2.58 -2.83 -17.28
N ARG A 374 3.56 -3.52 -17.87
CA ARG A 374 3.71 -3.63 -19.36
C ARG A 374 2.51 -4.32 -20.02
N LEU A 375 1.78 -5.16 -19.30
CA LEU A 375 0.65 -5.94 -19.81
C LEU A 375 -0.70 -5.27 -19.58
N LEU A 376 -0.76 -4.20 -18.78
CA LEU A 376 -2.02 -3.50 -18.49
C LEU A 376 -2.70 -3.00 -19.76
N LYS A 377 -4.02 -3.26 -19.85
CA LYS A 377 -4.88 -2.83 -20.95
C LYS A 377 -6.05 -1.95 -20.48
N VAL A 378 -6.30 -1.93 -19.18
CA VAL A 378 -7.43 -1.23 -18.58
C VAL A 378 -7.03 0.12 -18.00
N PRO A 379 -7.95 1.12 -18.01
CA PRO A 379 -7.68 2.40 -17.40
C PRO A 379 -7.40 2.30 -15.91
N GLY A 380 -6.49 3.15 -15.41
CA GLY A 380 -6.13 3.18 -14.00
C GLY A 380 -5.86 4.58 -13.48
N ILE A 381 -6.18 4.80 -12.20
CA ILE A 381 -5.78 5.98 -11.44
C ILE A 381 -4.78 5.59 -10.35
N TYR A 382 -3.76 6.41 -10.18
CA TYR A 382 -2.63 6.17 -9.27
C TYR A 382 -2.40 7.38 -8.39
N SER A 383 -1.90 7.17 -7.16
CA SER A 383 -1.52 8.28 -6.28
C SER A 383 -0.37 7.89 -5.37
N TRP A 384 0.59 8.83 -5.20
CA TRP A 384 1.69 8.73 -4.23
C TRP A 384 2.29 10.08 -3.93
N GLY A 385 3.25 10.10 -2.99
CA GLY A 385 4.08 11.26 -2.67
C GLY A 385 5.56 11.02 -2.93
N PHE A 386 6.35 12.10 -2.93
CA PHE A 386 7.78 12.01 -3.18
C PHE A 386 8.58 11.66 -1.91
N ASN A 387 8.00 11.89 -0.73
CA ASN A 387 8.64 11.56 0.54
C ASN A 387 8.42 10.12 1.01
N ASP A 388 7.82 9.25 0.18
CA ASP A 388 7.63 7.85 0.54
C ASP A 388 8.97 7.12 0.65
N GLU A 389 9.27 6.62 1.87
CA GLU A 389 10.49 5.85 2.17
C GLU A 389 10.24 4.34 2.18
N THR A 390 8.99 3.93 2.19
CA THR A 390 8.58 2.52 2.12
C THR A 390 8.48 2.06 0.67
N CYS A 391 7.73 2.81 -0.14
CA CYS A 391 7.65 2.59 -1.58
C CYS A 391 8.30 3.79 -2.29
N PRO A 392 9.60 3.74 -2.57
CA PRO A 392 10.33 4.89 -3.13
C PRO A 392 9.74 5.35 -4.47
N PRO A 393 9.52 6.66 -4.69
CA PRO A 393 8.96 7.16 -5.93
C PRO A 393 9.75 6.76 -7.19
N THR A 394 11.07 6.58 -7.12
CA THR A 394 11.86 6.01 -8.24
C THR A 394 11.28 4.67 -8.71
N SER A 395 10.94 3.77 -7.77
CA SER A 395 10.42 2.45 -8.11
C SER A 395 8.99 2.50 -8.65
N MET A 396 8.16 3.40 -8.10
CA MET A 396 6.78 3.59 -8.56
C MET A 396 6.73 4.18 -9.97
N TYR A 397 7.56 5.17 -10.27
CA TYR A 397 7.68 5.72 -11.61
C TYR A 397 8.23 4.71 -12.62
N ALA A 398 9.16 3.84 -12.22
CA ALA A 398 9.65 2.78 -13.11
C ALA A 398 8.51 1.86 -13.58
N ALA A 399 7.55 1.54 -12.70
CA ALA A 399 6.36 0.78 -13.07
C ALA A 399 5.34 1.63 -13.85
N TYR A 400 5.05 2.84 -13.38
CA TYR A 400 4.07 3.72 -14.01
C TYR A 400 4.45 4.10 -15.44
N ASN A 401 5.71 4.42 -15.70
CA ASN A 401 6.18 4.88 -17.00
C ASN A 401 6.01 3.84 -18.11
N VAL A 402 6.01 2.55 -17.79
CA VAL A 402 5.82 1.48 -18.80
C VAL A 402 4.36 1.14 -19.08
N ILE A 403 3.41 1.71 -18.33
CA ILE A 403 1.98 1.51 -18.60
C ILE A 403 1.59 2.26 -19.88
N THR A 404 1.03 1.54 -20.85
CA THR A 404 0.53 2.12 -22.11
C THR A 404 -0.98 2.34 -22.11
N ALA A 405 -1.73 1.68 -21.21
CA ALA A 405 -3.16 1.91 -21.03
C ALA A 405 -3.46 3.33 -20.53
N PRO A 406 -4.68 3.85 -20.71
CA PRO A 406 -5.07 5.13 -20.15
C PRO A 406 -4.79 5.19 -18.64
N LYS A 407 -4.08 6.23 -18.21
CA LYS A 407 -3.66 6.35 -16.83
C LYS A 407 -3.72 7.79 -16.35
N GLU A 408 -4.15 7.95 -15.11
CA GLU A 408 -4.18 9.22 -14.40
C GLU A 408 -3.26 9.13 -13.17
N LEU A 409 -2.53 10.20 -12.85
CA LEU A 409 -1.70 10.29 -11.67
C LEU A 409 -2.11 11.49 -10.84
N PHE A 410 -2.46 11.25 -9.58
CA PHE A 410 -2.74 12.29 -8.60
C PHE A 410 -1.58 12.33 -7.59
N LEU A 411 -0.71 13.31 -7.71
CA LEU A 411 0.45 13.50 -6.82
C LEU A 411 0.10 14.39 -5.63
N ALA A 412 0.58 13.99 -4.46
CA ALA A 412 0.70 14.84 -3.28
C ALA A 412 2.17 14.79 -2.83
N GLN A 413 3.00 15.64 -3.40
CA GLN A 413 4.47 15.56 -3.35
C GLN A 413 5.03 15.41 -1.95
N GLU A 414 4.44 16.10 -0.97
CA GLU A 414 4.91 16.08 0.43
C GLU A 414 4.57 14.79 1.20
N THR A 415 3.64 13.97 0.70
CA THR A 415 3.26 12.75 1.43
C THR A 415 4.36 11.71 1.39
N GLY A 416 4.45 10.95 2.50
CA GLY A 416 5.23 9.74 2.61
C GLY A 416 4.37 8.50 2.28
N HIS A 417 4.52 7.42 3.07
CA HIS A 417 3.72 6.19 2.93
C HIS A 417 2.33 6.33 3.57
N TRP A 418 1.62 7.37 3.19
CA TRP A 418 0.28 7.73 3.67
C TRP A 418 -0.40 8.66 2.66
N THR A 419 -1.72 8.86 2.80
CA THR A 419 -2.50 9.71 1.92
C THR A 419 -3.26 10.77 2.71
N TYR A 420 -3.47 11.93 2.09
CA TYR A 420 -4.52 12.86 2.51
C TYR A 420 -5.92 12.25 2.24
N PRO A 421 -6.96 12.66 3.01
CA PRO A 421 -8.34 12.29 2.70
C PRO A 421 -8.74 12.56 1.25
N GLU A 422 -8.32 13.68 0.69
CA GLU A 422 -8.60 14.12 -0.68
C GLU A 422 -8.01 13.17 -1.73
N GLN A 423 -6.82 12.60 -1.48
CA GLN A 423 -6.23 11.57 -2.35
C GLN A 423 -7.10 10.30 -2.33
N THR A 424 -7.49 9.88 -1.13
CA THR A 424 -8.33 8.68 -0.94
C THR A 424 -9.68 8.86 -1.59
N GLU A 425 -10.32 9.99 -1.37
CA GLU A 425 -11.60 10.34 -1.95
C GLU A 425 -11.53 10.40 -3.49
N LYS A 426 -10.53 11.08 -4.03
CA LYS A 426 -10.32 11.20 -5.48
C LYS A 426 -10.23 9.85 -6.17
N LEU A 427 -9.40 8.94 -5.65
CA LEU A 427 -9.21 7.62 -6.27
C LEU A 427 -10.46 6.74 -6.12
N ASN A 428 -11.08 6.74 -4.94
CA ASN A 428 -12.29 5.96 -4.70
C ASN A 428 -13.47 6.46 -5.57
N ASN A 429 -13.67 7.78 -5.65
CA ASN A 429 -14.75 8.36 -6.46
C ASN A 429 -14.49 8.11 -7.96
N TRP A 430 -13.24 8.18 -8.41
CA TRP A 430 -12.89 7.82 -9.79
C TRP A 430 -13.28 6.37 -10.10
N LEU A 431 -12.89 5.42 -9.25
CA LEU A 431 -13.18 4.00 -9.47
C LEU A 431 -14.70 3.73 -9.46
N VAL A 432 -15.41 4.28 -8.47
CA VAL A 432 -16.87 4.14 -8.33
C VAL A 432 -17.57 4.72 -9.57
N SER A 433 -17.20 5.94 -9.99
CA SER A 433 -17.83 6.59 -11.15
C SER A 433 -17.61 5.81 -12.45
N LYS A 434 -16.40 5.25 -12.65
CA LYS A 434 -16.11 4.43 -13.85
C LYS A 434 -16.90 3.14 -13.90
N LEU A 435 -17.15 2.50 -12.76
CA LEU A 435 -17.91 1.24 -12.66
C LEU A 435 -19.42 1.46 -12.76
N GLN A 436 -19.93 2.67 -12.48
CA GLN A 436 -21.36 3.02 -12.61
C GLN A 436 -21.74 3.56 -13.99
N ALA A 437 -20.76 4.06 -14.75
CA ALA A 437 -21.02 4.74 -16.03
C ALA A 437 -21.14 3.81 -17.24
N GLN A 438 -21.14 2.47 -17.05
CA GLN A 438 -21.19 1.48 -18.14
C GLN A 438 -22.51 0.73 -18.18
#